data_8f2f96a164456de1d739b7cc3e96c599
#
_entry.id   8f2f96a164456de1d739b7cc3e96c599
#
_cell.length_a   1.000
_cell.length_b   1.000
_cell.length_c   1.000
_cell.angle_alpha   90.00
_cell.angle_beta   90.00
_cell.angle_gamma   90.00
#
_symmetry.space_group_name_H-M   'P 1'
#
loop_
_entity.id
_entity.type
_entity.pdbx_description
1 polymer ?
#
loop_
_entity_poly.entity_id
_entity_poly.type
_entity_poly.pdbx_seq_one_letter_code
_entity_poly.pdbx_strand_id
1 'polypeptide(L)'
;GYLHRGDEKIAENMTYNQFVPYTDRLDYLAPLANNMAYAIAVERLAKLEVPARCQAIRVLTAEMARISAHLMGLGAFGLDVGAWTVLLYSLEEREKLYKLFEELTGARFTTSYTRIGGVTRDVPEGWLGRVGAFCDQFLPILEEILKLLTRNKIFMDRTVGVGVISRADALAYGLTGPNLRGSGVGLDLRKDKPYSGYEQYEFDVPVGTTGDCYDRYLVRGEEMRQSVRIIRQVLARFPDGPWYAPDARRIFAPPKDKVMTSMEELIQNFMIVTEGPQIPPGEVYFEAENPKGVLGFFIVSRGGGVPYRLKIRSPSFCNLSILPKACQGILISDVVALLGSMDFVMGECDR
;
A
#
# COMPACT_ATOMS: atom_id res chain seq x y z
N GLY A 1 -14.49 -6.84 -15.01
CA GLY A 1 -15.44 -5.75 -15.28
C GLY A 1 -16.55 -5.63 -14.26
N TYR A 2 -16.77 -6.64 -13.41
CA TYR A 2 -17.83 -6.59 -12.38
C TYR A 2 -17.56 -5.59 -11.25
N LEU A 3 -16.30 -5.26 -10.98
CA LEU A 3 -15.90 -4.27 -9.99
C LEU A 3 -15.37 -2.98 -10.62
N HIS A 4 -15.63 -2.75 -11.91
CA HIS A 4 -15.21 -1.53 -12.58
C HIS A 4 -16.03 -0.34 -12.10
N ARG A 5 -15.38 0.59 -11.42
CA ARG A 5 -15.99 1.81 -10.87
C ARG A 5 -15.73 3.04 -11.73
N GLY A 6 -14.87 2.91 -12.74
CA GLY A 6 -14.47 4.02 -13.59
C GLY A 6 -13.64 5.08 -12.87
N ASP A 7 -12.79 4.67 -11.91
CA ASP A 7 -12.04 5.57 -11.03
C ASP A 7 -11.22 6.61 -11.81
N GLU A 8 -10.60 6.21 -12.93
CA GLU A 8 -9.84 7.13 -13.80
C GLU A 8 -10.74 8.22 -14.40
N LYS A 9 -11.97 7.87 -14.80
CA LYS A 9 -12.92 8.84 -15.37
C LYS A 9 -13.58 9.70 -14.29
N ILE A 10 -13.87 9.13 -13.15
CA ILE A 10 -14.37 9.86 -11.99
C ILE A 10 -13.37 10.93 -11.57
N ALA A 11 -12.07 10.59 -11.52
CA ALA A 11 -11.01 11.52 -11.16
C ALA A 11 -10.97 12.78 -12.05
N GLU A 12 -11.33 12.65 -13.33
CA GLU A 12 -11.39 13.78 -14.28
C GLU A 12 -12.56 14.76 -14.02
N ASN A 13 -13.49 14.39 -13.13
CA ASN A 13 -14.71 15.16 -12.83
C ASN A 13 -14.83 15.59 -11.36
N MET A 14 -13.77 15.43 -10.57
CA MET A 14 -13.72 15.83 -9.17
C MET A 14 -12.37 16.45 -8.82
N THR A 15 -12.32 17.15 -7.69
CA THR A 15 -11.07 17.78 -7.24
C THR A 15 -10.05 16.73 -6.79
N TYR A 16 -8.76 17.10 -6.82
CA TYR A 16 -7.68 16.24 -6.34
C TYR A 16 -7.93 15.72 -4.91
N ASN A 17 -8.47 16.55 -4.03
CA ASN A 17 -8.79 16.18 -2.65
C ASN A 17 -9.98 15.21 -2.55
N GLN A 18 -11.00 15.39 -3.39
CA GLN A 18 -12.17 14.51 -3.43
C GLN A 18 -11.84 13.11 -3.97
N PHE A 19 -10.77 12.98 -4.74
CA PHE A 19 -10.35 11.68 -5.29
C PHE A 19 -9.59 10.82 -4.25
N VAL A 20 -9.03 11.38 -3.19
CA VAL A 20 -8.30 10.61 -2.15
C VAL A 20 -9.11 9.41 -1.63
N PRO A 21 -10.40 9.52 -1.26
CA PRO A 21 -11.19 8.36 -0.82
C PRO A 21 -11.34 7.24 -1.85
N TYR A 22 -11.24 7.53 -3.13
CA TYR A 22 -11.28 6.50 -4.18
C TYR A 22 -10.02 5.67 -4.20
N THR A 23 -8.88 6.25 -3.87
CA THR A 23 -7.61 5.52 -3.79
C THR A 23 -7.61 4.46 -2.69
N ASP A 24 -8.38 4.65 -1.59
CA ASP A 24 -8.56 3.64 -0.54
C ASP A 24 -9.15 2.34 -1.10
N ARG A 25 -9.96 2.43 -2.14
CA ARG A 25 -10.74 1.35 -2.72
C ARG A 25 -10.06 0.64 -3.89
N LEU A 26 -8.85 1.04 -4.23
CA LEU A 26 -7.99 0.31 -5.19
C LEU A 26 -7.55 -1.02 -4.57
N ASP A 27 -6.42 -1.05 -3.88
CA ASP A 27 -6.10 -2.15 -2.97
C ASP A 27 -6.71 -1.82 -1.59
N TYR A 28 -7.93 -2.29 -1.35
CA TYR A 28 -8.64 -2.02 -0.11
C TYR A 28 -8.00 -2.69 1.12
N LEU A 29 -7.03 -3.58 0.93
CA LEU A 29 -6.27 -4.19 2.04
C LEU A 29 -5.14 -3.28 2.54
N ALA A 30 -4.68 -2.33 1.72
CA ALA A 30 -3.61 -1.39 2.05
C ALA A 30 -3.95 0.07 1.70
N PRO A 31 -5.08 0.62 2.19
CA PRO A 31 -5.56 1.96 1.81
C PRO A 31 -4.54 3.06 2.11
N LEU A 32 -3.84 2.98 3.25
CA LEU A 32 -2.83 3.97 3.67
C LEU A 32 -1.66 4.07 2.69
N ALA A 33 -1.22 2.95 2.10
CA ALA A 33 -0.17 2.93 1.09
C ALA A 33 -0.66 3.54 -0.24
N ASN A 34 -1.92 3.27 -0.62
CA ASN A 34 -2.52 3.84 -1.84
C ASN A 34 -2.65 5.36 -1.73
N ASN A 35 -3.17 5.85 -0.60
CA ASN A 35 -3.28 7.30 -0.36
C ASN A 35 -1.92 7.99 -0.44
N MET A 36 -0.87 7.36 0.15
CA MET A 36 0.48 7.90 0.12
C MET A 36 0.99 8.01 -1.33
N ALA A 37 0.84 6.97 -2.14
CA ALA A 37 1.28 6.98 -3.53
C ALA A 37 0.61 8.09 -4.35
N TYR A 38 -0.71 8.27 -4.19
CA TYR A 38 -1.45 9.33 -4.86
C TYR A 38 -1.06 10.73 -4.37
N ALA A 39 -0.97 10.92 -3.05
CA ALA A 39 -0.61 12.21 -2.46
C ALA A 39 0.77 12.67 -2.95
N ILE A 40 1.79 11.78 -2.96
CA ILE A 40 3.13 12.11 -3.45
C ILE A 40 3.10 12.45 -4.95
N ALA A 41 2.29 11.77 -5.76
CA ALA A 41 2.15 12.10 -7.18
C ALA A 41 1.68 13.54 -7.39
N VAL A 42 0.63 13.96 -6.65
CA VAL A 42 0.09 15.33 -6.74
C VAL A 42 1.06 16.35 -6.13
N GLU A 43 1.73 16.02 -5.03
CA GLU A 43 2.73 16.89 -4.37
C GLU A 43 3.92 17.17 -5.30
N ARG A 44 4.40 16.15 -6.05
CA ARG A 44 5.46 16.34 -7.07
C ARG A 44 4.99 17.28 -8.18
N LEU A 45 3.74 17.13 -8.63
CA LEU A 45 3.16 18.00 -9.64
C LEU A 45 3.01 19.45 -9.12
N ALA A 46 2.63 19.60 -7.86
CA ALA A 46 2.52 20.88 -7.17
C ALA A 46 3.87 21.47 -6.74
N LYS A 47 4.98 20.70 -6.84
CA LYS A 47 6.31 21.06 -6.32
C LYS A 47 6.28 21.39 -4.82
N LEU A 48 5.52 20.61 -4.07
CA LEU A 48 5.31 20.79 -2.64
C LEU A 48 6.23 19.87 -1.85
N GLU A 49 6.98 20.43 -0.91
CA GLU A 49 7.78 19.67 0.05
C GLU A 49 6.98 19.38 1.32
N VAL A 50 7.06 18.14 1.76
CA VAL A 50 6.32 17.64 2.93
C VAL A 50 7.28 17.49 4.12
N PRO A 51 6.91 17.97 5.33
CA PRO A 51 7.76 17.88 6.51
C PRO A 51 8.19 16.47 6.87
N ALA A 52 9.38 16.32 7.48
CA ALA A 52 9.95 15.03 7.86
C ALA A 52 9.03 14.21 8.79
N ARG A 53 8.35 14.87 9.76
CA ARG A 53 7.36 14.21 10.62
C ARG A 53 6.23 13.57 9.82
N CYS A 54 5.68 14.29 8.85
CA CYS A 54 4.63 13.74 7.98
C CYS A 54 5.15 12.54 7.16
N GLN A 55 6.37 12.63 6.61
CA GLN A 55 6.98 11.52 5.87
C GLN A 55 7.14 10.29 6.76
N ALA A 56 7.61 10.46 8.00
CA ALA A 56 7.75 9.37 8.97
C ALA A 56 6.39 8.72 9.32
N ILE A 57 5.34 9.52 9.53
CA ILE A 57 3.97 9.01 9.74
C ILE A 57 3.50 8.18 8.53
N ARG A 58 3.72 8.66 7.32
CA ARG A 58 3.34 7.98 6.09
C ARG A 58 4.06 6.65 5.91
N VAL A 59 5.37 6.61 6.14
CA VAL A 59 6.16 5.36 6.10
C VAL A 59 5.65 4.39 7.15
N LEU A 60 5.47 4.84 8.39
CA LEU A 60 4.96 4.02 9.49
C LEU A 60 3.61 3.36 9.14
N THR A 61 2.67 4.17 8.67
CA THR A 61 1.32 3.69 8.32
C THR A 61 1.31 2.80 7.08
N ALA A 62 2.16 3.08 6.08
CA ALA A 62 2.29 2.25 4.89
C ALA A 62 2.86 0.86 5.20
N GLU A 63 3.87 0.77 6.09
CA GLU A 63 4.42 -0.52 6.50
C GLU A 63 3.47 -1.32 7.40
N MET A 64 2.70 -0.66 8.27
CA MET A 64 1.61 -1.31 9.01
C MET A 64 0.52 -1.84 8.05
N ALA A 65 0.17 -1.08 7.02
CA ALA A 65 -0.77 -1.52 5.98
C ALA A 65 -0.21 -2.69 5.16
N ARG A 66 1.11 -2.72 4.90
CA ARG A 66 1.78 -3.86 4.24
C ARG A 66 1.65 -5.14 5.07
N ILE A 67 1.91 -5.07 6.38
CA ILE A 67 1.73 -6.22 7.28
C ILE A 67 0.26 -6.69 7.23
N SER A 68 -0.70 -5.78 7.35
CA SER A 68 -2.13 -6.08 7.29
C SER A 68 -2.54 -6.75 5.97
N ALA A 69 -2.01 -6.28 4.84
CA ALA A 69 -2.30 -6.84 3.52
C ALA A 69 -1.69 -8.23 3.34
N HIS A 70 -0.43 -8.43 3.76
CA HIS A 70 0.23 -9.73 3.67
C HIS A 70 -0.38 -10.78 4.62
N LEU A 71 -0.83 -10.38 5.81
CA LEU A 71 -1.58 -11.27 6.71
C LEU A 71 -2.84 -11.80 6.04
N MET A 72 -3.60 -10.92 5.37
CA MET A 72 -4.81 -11.36 4.64
C MET A 72 -4.46 -12.27 3.47
N GLY A 73 -3.45 -11.90 2.67
CA GLY A 73 -3.00 -12.72 1.54
C GLY A 73 -2.52 -14.10 1.98
N LEU A 74 -1.73 -14.16 3.07
CA LEU A 74 -1.23 -15.41 3.64
C LEU A 74 -2.37 -16.27 4.20
N GLY A 75 -3.31 -15.65 4.93
CA GLY A 75 -4.46 -16.35 5.49
C GLY A 75 -5.38 -16.90 4.40
N ALA A 76 -5.71 -16.10 3.37
CA ALA A 76 -6.51 -16.53 2.24
C ALA A 76 -5.84 -17.64 1.43
N PHE A 77 -4.54 -17.50 1.16
CA PHE A 77 -3.77 -18.54 0.48
C PHE A 77 -3.71 -19.85 1.28
N GLY A 78 -3.53 -19.76 2.61
CA GLY A 78 -3.61 -20.93 3.49
C GLY A 78 -4.99 -21.60 3.43
N LEU A 79 -6.06 -20.82 3.44
CA LEU A 79 -7.43 -21.32 3.30
C LEU A 79 -7.65 -22.05 1.96
N ASP A 80 -7.18 -21.46 0.86
CA ASP A 80 -7.31 -22.02 -0.51
C ASP A 80 -6.67 -23.41 -0.64
N VAL A 81 -5.63 -23.68 0.15
CA VAL A 81 -4.97 -25.01 0.20
C VAL A 81 -5.42 -25.85 1.40
N GLY A 82 -6.47 -25.46 2.12
CA GLY A 82 -7.11 -26.23 3.18
C GLY A 82 -6.65 -25.94 4.61
N ALA A 83 -5.81 -24.92 4.84
CA ALA A 83 -5.29 -24.56 6.16
C ALA A 83 -6.13 -23.44 6.82
N TRP A 84 -7.36 -23.75 7.26
CA TRP A 84 -8.31 -22.83 7.91
C TRP A 84 -7.74 -22.04 9.10
N THR A 85 -6.97 -22.71 9.93
CA THR A 85 -6.41 -22.15 11.16
C THR A 85 -5.52 -20.94 10.87
N VAL A 86 -4.78 -20.95 9.77
CA VAL A 86 -3.90 -19.86 9.36
C VAL A 86 -4.68 -18.58 9.11
N LEU A 87 -5.85 -18.67 8.46
CA LEU A 87 -6.71 -17.51 8.23
C LEU A 87 -7.17 -16.90 9.56
N LEU A 88 -7.60 -17.73 10.52
CA LEU A 88 -8.11 -17.24 11.81
C LEU A 88 -7.03 -16.50 12.60
N TYR A 89 -5.82 -17.07 12.72
CA TYR A 89 -4.69 -16.40 13.37
C TYR A 89 -4.28 -15.10 12.63
N SER A 90 -4.25 -15.13 11.31
CA SER A 90 -3.94 -13.93 10.51
C SER A 90 -4.97 -12.82 10.72
N LEU A 91 -6.25 -13.14 10.83
CA LEU A 91 -7.31 -12.16 11.10
C LEU A 91 -7.26 -11.62 12.52
N GLU A 92 -6.87 -12.42 13.52
CA GLU A 92 -6.67 -11.97 14.89
C GLU A 92 -5.57 -10.90 14.97
N GLU A 93 -4.42 -11.15 14.35
CA GLU A 93 -3.32 -10.16 14.32
C GLU A 93 -3.70 -8.90 13.52
N ARG A 94 -4.44 -9.08 12.44
CA ARG A 94 -4.95 -7.98 11.64
C ARG A 94 -5.95 -7.11 12.41
N GLU A 95 -6.75 -7.69 13.29
CA GLU A 95 -7.66 -6.96 14.18
C GLU A 95 -6.92 -6.02 15.14
N LYS A 96 -5.74 -6.42 15.63
CA LYS A 96 -4.89 -5.55 16.47
C LYS A 96 -4.42 -4.32 15.68
N LEU A 97 -4.02 -4.50 14.40
CA LEU A 97 -3.67 -3.38 13.52
C LEU A 97 -4.86 -2.46 13.25
N TYR A 98 -6.05 -3.00 13.07
CA TYR A 98 -7.25 -2.21 12.84
C TYR A 98 -7.62 -1.32 14.03
N LYS A 99 -7.41 -1.77 15.26
CA LYS A 99 -7.55 -0.92 16.45
C LYS A 99 -6.59 0.28 16.41
N LEU A 100 -5.34 0.04 16.02
CA LEU A 100 -4.35 1.11 15.85
C LEU A 100 -4.73 2.08 14.71
N PHE A 101 -5.27 1.57 13.61
CA PHE A 101 -5.77 2.43 12.52
C PHE A 101 -6.98 3.24 12.95
N GLU A 102 -7.92 2.65 13.68
CA GLU A 102 -9.10 3.33 14.20
C GLU A 102 -8.74 4.47 15.17
N GLU A 103 -7.79 4.25 16.07
CA GLU A 103 -7.27 5.29 16.94
C GLU A 103 -6.64 6.45 16.17
N LEU A 104 -5.86 6.15 15.12
CA LEU A 104 -5.16 7.14 14.31
C LEU A 104 -6.09 7.89 13.37
N THR A 105 -6.96 7.17 12.67
CA THR A 105 -7.70 7.70 11.52
C THR A 105 -9.18 7.92 11.78
N GLY A 106 -9.74 7.25 12.78
CA GLY A 106 -11.17 7.19 13.05
C GLY A 106 -11.92 6.13 12.23
N ALA A 107 -11.19 5.37 11.39
CA ALA A 107 -11.77 4.34 10.53
C ALA A 107 -10.91 3.07 10.57
N ARG A 108 -11.57 1.92 10.49
CA ARG A 108 -10.91 0.61 10.54
C ARG A 108 -10.36 0.18 9.18
N PHE A 109 -11.00 0.58 8.09
CA PHE A 109 -10.75 0.03 6.77
C PHE A 109 -10.44 1.10 5.72
N THR A 110 -11.39 1.91 5.30
CA THR A 110 -11.18 3.03 4.36
C THR A 110 -10.82 4.29 5.13
N THR A 111 -9.54 4.57 5.24
CA THR A 111 -9.02 5.53 6.22
C THR A 111 -8.93 6.95 5.70
N SER A 112 -8.65 7.14 4.41
CA SER A 112 -8.43 8.44 3.76
C SER A 112 -7.55 9.40 4.59
N TYR A 113 -6.52 8.84 5.23
CA TYR A 113 -5.72 9.54 6.24
C TYR A 113 -4.65 10.43 5.65
N THR A 114 -3.89 9.94 4.66
CA THR A 114 -2.89 10.73 3.96
C THR A 114 -3.59 11.69 3.01
N ARG A 115 -3.24 12.97 3.11
CA ARG A 115 -3.75 14.06 2.27
C ARG A 115 -2.62 14.69 1.48
N ILE A 116 -2.97 15.41 0.42
CA ILE A 116 -1.99 16.17 -0.36
C ILE A 116 -1.43 17.28 0.54
N GLY A 117 -0.12 17.26 0.78
CA GLY A 117 0.58 18.20 1.65
C GLY A 117 0.62 17.82 3.13
N GLY A 118 0.12 16.64 3.51
CA GLY A 118 0.15 16.24 4.91
C GLY A 118 -0.60 14.95 5.24
N VAL A 119 -1.05 14.85 6.48
CA VAL A 119 -1.98 13.85 6.97
C VAL A 119 -3.19 14.53 7.62
N THR A 120 -4.28 13.83 7.85
CA THR A 120 -5.53 14.45 8.36
C THR A 120 -5.37 15.02 9.77
N ARG A 121 -4.59 14.37 10.61
CA ARG A 121 -4.30 14.77 12.01
C ARG A 121 -2.98 14.14 12.47
N ASP A 122 -2.36 14.73 13.48
CA ASP A 122 -1.17 14.18 14.10
C ASP A 122 -1.44 12.87 14.84
N VAL A 123 -0.39 12.14 15.18
CA VAL A 123 -0.47 10.90 15.95
C VAL A 123 -0.99 11.17 17.37
N PRO A 124 -1.96 10.37 17.87
CA PRO A 124 -2.47 10.50 19.23
C PRO A 124 -1.38 10.23 20.28
N GLU A 125 -1.55 10.78 21.47
CA GLU A 125 -0.64 10.57 22.59
C GLU A 125 -0.53 9.06 22.93
N GLY A 126 0.70 8.58 23.14
CA GLY A 126 0.99 7.18 23.45
C GLY A 126 0.80 6.20 22.30
N TRP A 127 0.30 6.63 21.13
CA TRP A 127 0.03 5.74 19.99
C TRP A 127 1.32 5.08 19.46
N LEU A 128 2.42 5.83 19.35
CA LEU A 128 3.71 5.28 18.92
C LEU A 128 4.21 4.15 19.83
N GLY A 129 4.00 4.28 21.14
CA GLY A 129 4.31 3.23 22.11
C GLY A 129 3.46 1.96 21.90
N ARG A 130 2.16 2.12 21.57
CA ARG A 130 1.28 0.98 21.24
C ARG A 130 1.69 0.28 19.95
N VAL A 131 2.13 1.02 18.93
CA VAL A 131 2.70 0.43 17.71
C VAL A 131 3.98 -0.37 18.03
N GLY A 132 4.85 0.16 18.88
CA GLY A 132 6.04 -0.57 19.34
C GLY A 132 5.68 -1.89 20.03
N ALA A 133 4.72 -1.84 20.98
CA ALA A 133 4.21 -3.02 21.67
C ALA A 133 3.59 -4.05 20.73
N PHE A 134 2.85 -3.60 19.70
CA PHE A 134 2.36 -4.48 18.66
C PHE A 134 3.51 -5.19 17.92
N CYS A 135 4.55 -4.48 17.52
CA CYS A 135 5.70 -5.06 16.82
C CYS A 135 6.42 -6.15 17.64
N ASP A 136 6.48 -5.97 18.97
CA ASP A 136 7.13 -6.94 19.87
C ASP A 136 6.28 -8.21 20.04
N GLN A 137 4.96 -8.07 20.07
CA GLN A 137 4.02 -9.20 20.16
C GLN A 137 3.84 -9.92 18.82
N PHE A 138 3.91 -9.20 17.71
CA PHE A 138 3.61 -9.72 16.39
C PHE A 138 4.67 -10.72 15.88
N LEU A 139 5.97 -10.44 16.08
CA LEU A 139 7.01 -11.30 15.51
C LEU A 139 6.95 -12.75 15.97
N PRO A 140 6.80 -13.07 17.29
CA PRO A 140 6.62 -14.44 17.73
C PRO A 140 5.40 -15.14 17.12
N ILE A 141 4.28 -14.41 17.01
CA ILE A 141 3.04 -14.94 16.43
C ILE A 141 3.18 -15.18 14.92
N LEU A 142 3.87 -14.29 14.22
CA LEU A 142 4.20 -14.50 12.80
C LEU A 142 4.98 -15.80 12.61
N GLU A 143 5.97 -16.09 13.48
CA GLU A 143 6.72 -17.34 13.42
C GLU A 143 5.83 -18.57 13.67
N GLU A 144 4.86 -18.47 14.57
CA GLU A 144 3.88 -19.53 14.82
C GLU A 144 2.98 -19.76 13.60
N ILE A 145 2.46 -18.68 13.00
CA ILE A 145 1.66 -18.76 11.77
C ILE A 145 2.46 -19.42 10.63
N LEU A 146 3.69 -18.98 10.43
CA LEU A 146 4.55 -19.54 9.38
C LEU A 146 4.89 -21.02 9.63
N LYS A 147 5.07 -21.44 10.88
CA LYS A 147 5.29 -22.85 11.24
C LYS A 147 4.16 -23.78 10.79
N LEU A 148 2.93 -23.30 10.78
CA LEU A 148 1.76 -24.09 10.34
C LEU A 148 1.84 -24.46 8.86
N LEU A 149 2.53 -23.67 8.04
CA LEU A 149 2.61 -23.81 6.58
C LEU A 149 3.99 -24.27 6.10
N THR A 150 5.07 -23.64 6.53
CA THR A 150 6.41 -23.72 5.91
C THR A 150 6.95 -25.15 5.79
N ARG A 151 6.65 -26.05 6.75
CA ARG A 151 7.08 -27.44 6.72
C ARG A 151 5.91 -28.43 6.67
N ASN A 152 4.72 -27.92 6.39
CA ASN A 152 3.55 -28.76 6.24
C ASN A 152 3.62 -29.49 4.91
N LYS A 153 3.62 -30.82 4.93
CA LYS A 153 3.77 -31.65 3.74
C LYS A 153 2.68 -31.36 2.71
N ILE A 154 1.42 -31.25 3.13
CA ILE A 154 0.29 -30.99 2.23
C ILE A 154 0.47 -29.63 1.55
N PHE A 155 0.86 -28.60 2.31
CA PHE A 155 1.12 -27.27 1.77
C PHE A 155 2.28 -27.29 0.77
N MET A 156 3.38 -27.96 1.11
CA MET A 156 4.53 -28.10 0.22
C MET A 156 4.18 -28.84 -1.07
N ASP A 157 3.45 -29.96 -0.97
CA ASP A 157 3.03 -30.76 -2.14
C ASP A 157 2.10 -29.96 -3.09
N ARG A 158 1.41 -28.93 -2.56
CA ARG A 158 0.49 -28.06 -3.33
C ARG A 158 1.13 -26.77 -3.84
N THR A 159 2.34 -26.44 -3.43
CA THR A 159 2.94 -25.11 -3.71
C THR A 159 4.34 -25.19 -4.29
N VAL A 160 5.15 -26.19 -3.91
CA VAL A 160 6.52 -26.37 -4.43
C VAL A 160 6.46 -26.88 -5.86
N GLY A 161 7.11 -26.17 -6.78
CA GLY A 161 7.12 -26.49 -8.21
C GLY A 161 5.80 -26.22 -8.93
N VAL A 162 4.79 -25.67 -8.25
CA VAL A 162 3.49 -25.33 -8.84
C VAL A 162 3.47 -23.86 -9.27
N GLY A 163 2.97 -23.60 -10.47
CA GLY A 163 2.82 -22.25 -11.00
C GLY A 163 4.16 -21.49 -11.07
N VAL A 164 5.18 -22.16 -11.59
CA VAL A 164 6.52 -21.58 -11.77
C VAL A 164 6.48 -20.47 -12.81
N ILE A 165 6.96 -19.29 -12.45
CA ILE A 165 7.11 -18.14 -13.34
C ILE A 165 8.60 -17.87 -13.50
N SER A 166 9.13 -18.04 -14.71
CA SER A 166 10.52 -17.73 -14.98
C SER A 166 10.83 -16.25 -14.85
N ARG A 167 12.09 -15.90 -14.54
CA ARG A 167 12.55 -14.50 -14.51
C ARG A 167 12.27 -13.77 -15.83
N ALA A 168 12.47 -14.42 -16.97
CA ALA A 168 12.24 -13.84 -18.27
C ALA A 168 10.76 -13.51 -18.48
N ASP A 169 9.87 -14.44 -18.11
CA ASP A 169 8.42 -14.23 -18.22
C ASP A 169 7.93 -13.16 -17.24
N ALA A 170 8.42 -13.17 -16.00
CA ALA A 170 8.07 -12.16 -15.01
C ALA A 170 8.38 -10.73 -15.52
N LEU A 171 9.53 -10.55 -16.16
CA LEU A 171 9.91 -9.27 -16.76
C LEU A 171 9.08 -8.95 -18.01
N ALA A 172 8.85 -9.92 -18.89
CA ALA A 172 8.10 -9.73 -20.14
C ALA A 172 6.62 -9.34 -19.90
N TYR A 173 6.01 -9.91 -18.85
CA TYR A 173 4.62 -9.57 -18.46
C TYR A 173 4.53 -8.37 -17.51
N GLY A 174 5.66 -7.76 -17.14
CA GLY A 174 5.69 -6.59 -16.26
C GLY A 174 5.21 -6.85 -14.84
N LEU A 175 5.51 -8.05 -14.29
CA LEU A 175 5.22 -8.38 -12.90
C LEU A 175 5.99 -7.45 -11.97
N THR A 176 5.44 -7.19 -10.79
CA THR A 176 6.07 -6.37 -9.75
C THR A 176 5.76 -6.91 -8.37
N GLY A 177 6.47 -6.37 -7.37
CA GLY A 177 6.27 -6.74 -5.98
C GLY A 177 6.71 -8.18 -5.64
N PRO A 178 6.04 -8.82 -4.67
CA PRO A 178 6.37 -10.18 -4.24
C PRO A 178 6.36 -11.21 -5.37
N ASN A 179 5.49 -11.01 -6.38
CA ASN A 179 5.41 -11.91 -7.54
C ASN A 179 6.66 -11.86 -8.42
N LEU A 180 7.23 -10.67 -8.63
CA LEU A 180 8.49 -10.49 -9.34
C LEU A 180 9.68 -10.98 -8.49
N ARG A 181 9.69 -10.62 -7.21
CA ARG A 181 10.77 -11.05 -6.28
C ARG A 181 10.78 -12.55 -6.09
N GLY A 182 9.63 -13.22 -6.06
CA GLY A 182 9.54 -14.68 -6.08
C GLY A 182 10.25 -15.31 -7.29
N SER A 183 10.24 -14.65 -8.45
CA SER A 183 10.90 -15.11 -9.68
C SER A 183 12.39 -14.69 -9.79
N GLY A 184 13.04 -14.31 -8.70
CA GLY A 184 14.48 -14.06 -8.65
C GLY A 184 14.92 -12.66 -9.09
N VAL A 185 14.03 -11.66 -9.08
CA VAL A 185 14.35 -10.26 -9.41
C VAL A 185 14.19 -9.39 -8.17
N GLY A 186 15.28 -8.82 -7.68
CA GLY A 186 15.33 -8.02 -6.45
C GLY A 186 14.90 -6.56 -6.62
N LEU A 187 13.88 -6.27 -7.42
CA LEU A 187 13.36 -4.91 -7.58
C LEU A 187 12.44 -4.51 -6.42
N ASP A 188 12.78 -3.42 -5.73
CA ASP A 188 11.95 -2.79 -4.71
C ASP A 188 12.12 -1.27 -4.76
N LEU A 189 11.06 -0.55 -5.10
CA LEU A 189 11.12 0.90 -5.28
C LEU A 189 11.44 1.67 -3.99
N ARG A 190 11.20 1.08 -2.83
CA ARG A 190 11.61 1.69 -1.55
C ARG A 190 13.13 1.80 -1.42
N LYS A 191 13.89 0.94 -2.14
CA LYS A 191 15.35 0.89 -2.16
C LYS A 191 15.96 1.45 -3.44
N ASP A 192 15.37 1.09 -4.61
CA ASP A 192 15.93 1.46 -5.93
C ASP A 192 15.57 2.89 -6.34
N LYS A 193 14.41 3.39 -5.92
CA LYS A 193 13.93 4.77 -6.14
C LYS A 193 13.26 5.30 -4.87
N PRO A 194 14.00 5.52 -3.78
CA PRO A 194 13.41 5.85 -2.50
C PRO A 194 12.55 7.11 -2.54
N TYR A 195 11.51 7.13 -1.74
CA TYR A 195 10.56 8.20 -1.60
C TYR A 195 10.13 8.32 -0.14
N SER A 196 9.61 9.48 0.26
CA SER A 196 9.10 9.73 1.63
C SER A 196 10.08 9.37 2.76
N GLY A 197 11.39 9.44 2.52
CA GLY A 197 12.41 9.17 3.53
C GLY A 197 12.80 7.70 3.71
N TYR A 198 12.39 6.80 2.81
CA TYR A 198 12.77 5.38 2.88
C TYR A 198 14.29 5.15 2.84
N GLU A 199 15.05 6.06 2.22
CA GLU A 199 16.52 6.02 2.17
C GLU A 199 17.19 6.06 3.55
N GLN A 200 16.46 6.47 4.58
CA GLN A 200 16.96 6.56 5.96
C GLN A 200 16.84 5.24 6.73
N TYR A 201 16.13 4.25 6.17
CA TYR A 201 15.82 2.99 6.85
C TYR A 201 16.52 1.81 6.18
N GLU A 202 17.10 0.96 7.03
CA GLU A 202 17.78 -0.25 6.59
C GLU A 202 16.82 -1.44 6.60
N PHE A 203 16.70 -2.12 5.48
CA PHE A 203 15.94 -3.36 5.31
C PHE A 203 16.50 -4.18 4.16
N ASP A 204 16.19 -5.47 4.16
CA ASP A 204 16.60 -6.38 3.11
C ASP A 204 15.43 -6.65 2.14
N VAL A 205 15.74 -6.85 0.87
CA VAL A 205 14.75 -7.21 -0.15
C VAL A 205 14.77 -8.72 -0.32
N PRO A 206 13.72 -9.43 0.13
CA PRO A 206 13.67 -10.88 -0.03
C PRO A 206 13.45 -11.27 -1.48
N VAL A 207 14.22 -12.27 -1.95
CA VAL A 207 14.18 -12.74 -3.33
C VAL A 207 14.09 -14.28 -3.33
N GLY A 208 13.13 -14.81 -4.08
CA GLY A 208 12.99 -16.25 -4.32
C GLY A 208 13.98 -16.77 -5.35
N THR A 209 13.97 -18.05 -5.58
CA THR A 209 14.89 -18.74 -6.49
C THR A 209 14.18 -19.50 -7.60
N THR A 210 13.07 -20.14 -7.30
CA THR A 210 12.34 -21.04 -8.20
C THR A 210 11.22 -20.32 -8.96
N GLY A 211 10.62 -19.32 -8.37
CA GLY A 211 9.49 -18.59 -8.96
C GLY A 211 8.14 -19.31 -8.83
N ASP A 212 8.01 -20.26 -7.92
CA ASP A 212 6.79 -21.03 -7.67
C ASP A 212 5.87 -20.37 -6.63
N CYS A 213 4.75 -21.02 -6.33
CA CYS A 213 3.81 -20.55 -5.31
C CYS A 213 4.45 -20.49 -3.92
N TYR A 214 5.36 -21.41 -3.63
CA TYR A 214 6.05 -21.49 -2.34
C TYR A 214 7.03 -20.32 -2.14
N ASP A 215 7.81 -19.96 -3.15
CA ASP A 215 8.72 -18.82 -3.09
C ASP A 215 7.95 -17.51 -2.89
N ARG A 216 6.82 -17.32 -3.60
CA ARG A 216 5.97 -16.13 -3.40
C ARG A 216 5.43 -16.02 -1.98
N TYR A 217 5.10 -17.17 -1.36
CA TYR A 217 4.70 -17.24 0.05
C TYR A 217 5.85 -16.84 0.98
N LEU A 218 7.05 -17.42 0.79
CA LEU A 218 8.22 -17.11 1.62
C LEU A 218 8.61 -15.63 1.56
N VAL A 219 8.59 -15.04 0.35
CA VAL A 219 8.87 -13.61 0.14
C VAL A 219 7.93 -12.74 0.97
N ARG A 220 6.61 -13.01 0.97
CA ARG A 220 5.66 -12.22 1.77
C ARG A 220 5.87 -12.40 3.28
N GLY A 221 6.20 -13.60 3.73
CA GLY A 221 6.55 -13.84 5.13
C GLY A 221 7.75 -13.00 5.57
N GLU A 222 8.78 -12.95 4.74
CA GLU A 222 9.98 -12.16 5.03
C GLU A 222 9.72 -10.66 4.91
N GLU A 223 8.91 -10.21 3.96
CA GLU A 223 8.53 -8.79 3.86
C GLU A 223 7.85 -8.28 5.12
N MET A 224 7.04 -9.08 5.80
CA MET A 224 6.44 -8.68 7.09
C MET A 224 7.49 -8.47 8.17
N ARG A 225 8.55 -9.32 8.23
CA ARG A 225 9.67 -9.10 9.16
C ARG A 225 10.42 -7.81 8.85
N GLN A 226 10.68 -7.56 7.57
CA GLN A 226 11.36 -6.33 7.14
C GLN A 226 10.50 -5.09 7.39
N SER A 227 9.18 -5.17 7.23
CA SER A 227 8.27 -4.07 7.62
C SER A 227 8.33 -3.75 9.12
N VAL A 228 8.37 -4.76 9.99
CA VAL A 228 8.58 -4.54 11.43
C VAL A 228 9.95 -3.89 11.70
N ARG A 229 10.99 -4.29 10.98
CA ARG A 229 12.33 -3.68 11.09
C ARG A 229 12.30 -2.21 10.71
N ILE A 230 11.60 -1.83 9.64
CA ILE A 230 11.41 -0.43 9.24
C ILE A 230 10.62 0.32 10.31
N ILE A 231 9.48 -0.21 10.77
CA ILE A 231 8.64 0.41 11.79
C ILE A 231 9.46 0.72 13.06
N ARG A 232 10.26 -0.23 13.56
CA ARG A 232 11.12 -0.01 14.72
C ARG A 232 12.14 1.12 14.52
N GLN A 233 12.70 1.24 13.33
CA GLN A 233 13.63 2.33 13.00
C GLN A 233 12.92 3.69 12.94
N VAL A 234 11.71 3.73 12.36
CA VAL A 234 10.87 4.94 12.35
C VAL A 234 10.56 5.38 13.77
N LEU A 235 10.13 4.45 14.65
CA LEU A 235 9.84 4.75 16.06
C LEU A 235 11.05 5.25 16.84
N ALA A 236 12.24 4.68 16.59
CA ALA A 236 13.48 5.08 17.24
C ALA A 236 13.98 6.47 16.84
N ARG A 237 13.63 6.96 15.67
CA ARG A 237 14.08 8.23 15.10
C ARG A 237 12.92 9.14 14.70
N PHE A 238 11.77 9.01 15.41
CA PHE A 238 10.56 9.74 15.05
C PHE A 238 10.78 11.25 15.17
N PRO A 239 10.69 12.03 14.05
CA PRO A 239 11.02 13.44 14.07
C PRO A 239 9.90 14.28 14.70
N ASP A 240 10.30 15.37 15.35
CA ASP A 240 9.41 16.41 15.77
C ASP A 240 9.07 17.37 14.62
N GLY A 241 8.01 18.18 14.77
CA GLY A 241 7.65 19.18 13.79
C GLY A 241 6.20 19.09 13.32
N PRO A 242 5.83 19.84 12.27
CA PRO A 242 4.48 19.83 11.74
C PRO A 242 4.16 18.54 10.97
N TRP A 243 2.91 18.12 11.03
CA TRP A 243 2.37 16.96 10.32
C TRP A 243 1.75 17.31 8.96
N TYR A 244 1.77 18.59 8.59
CA TYR A 244 1.38 19.10 7.28
C TYR A 244 2.35 20.18 6.81
N ALA A 245 2.37 20.50 5.52
CA ALA A 245 3.21 21.54 4.93
C ALA A 245 2.61 22.92 5.22
N PRO A 246 3.26 23.78 6.02
CA PRO A 246 2.71 25.10 6.37
C PRO A 246 2.51 26.02 5.16
N ASP A 247 3.32 25.86 4.13
CA ASP A 247 3.28 26.67 2.91
C ASP A 247 2.22 26.20 1.90
N ALA A 248 1.56 25.08 2.18
CA ALA A 248 0.54 24.49 1.32
C ALA A 248 -0.85 25.13 1.46
N ARG A 249 -0.95 26.40 1.85
CA ARG A 249 -2.23 27.09 2.11
C ARG A 249 -3.27 26.98 1.00
N ARG A 250 -2.83 26.88 -0.27
CA ARG A 250 -3.73 26.74 -1.43
C ARG A 250 -4.08 25.29 -1.78
N ILE A 251 -3.51 24.33 -1.05
CA ILE A 251 -3.61 22.90 -1.34
C ILE A 251 -4.20 22.15 -0.15
N PHE A 252 -3.74 22.46 1.06
CA PHE A 252 -4.17 21.82 2.29
C PHE A 252 -5.23 22.67 3.01
N ALA A 253 -6.34 22.06 3.42
CA ALA A 253 -7.39 22.74 4.16
C ALA A 253 -6.89 23.14 5.56
N PRO A 254 -7.17 24.35 6.02
CA PRO A 254 -6.76 24.80 7.34
C PRO A 254 -7.42 23.98 8.46
N PRO A 255 -6.79 23.88 9.64
CA PRO A 255 -7.37 23.21 10.80
C PRO A 255 -8.75 23.77 11.17
N LYS A 256 -9.68 22.91 11.55
CA LYS A 256 -11.08 23.24 11.77
C LYS A 256 -11.29 24.33 12.84
N ASP A 257 -10.48 24.32 13.89
CA ASP A 257 -10.48 25.32 14.94
C ASP A 257 -10.15 26.75 14.41
N LYS A 258 -9.16 26.85 13.50
CA LYS A 258 -8.82 28.09 12.81
C LYS A 258 -9.91 28.56 11.86
N VAL A 259 -10.51 27.61 11.11
CA VAL A 259 -11.64 27.92 10.21
C VAL A 259 -12.81 28.55 10.97
N MET A 260 -13.04 28.13 12.22
CA MET A 260 -14.13 28.66 13.06
C MET A 260 -13.82 29.97 13.74
N THR A 261 -12.59 30.45 13.74
CA THR A 261 -12.14 31.61 14.50
C THR A 261 -11.49 32.73 13.64
N SER A 262 -11.07 32.42 12.43
CA SER A 262 -10.42 33.33 11.49
C SER A 262 -11.17 33.44 10.17
N MET A 263 -11.47 34.64 9.74
CA MET A 263 -12.16 34.96 8.48
C MET A 263 -11.31 34.49 7.26
N GLU A 264 -10.02 34.74 7.30
CA GLU A 264 -9.11 34.37 6.20
C GLU A 264 -9.07 32.83 6.03
N GLU A 265 -9.00 32.07 7.13
CA GLU A 265 -8.97 30.60 7.09
C GLU A 265 -10.34 30.05 6.66
N LEU A 266 -11.44 30.72 7.02
CA LEU A 266 -12.77 30.32 6.53
C LEU A 266 -12.89 30.51 5.00
N ILE A 267 -12.46 31.66 4.48
CA ILE A 267 -12.46 31.93 3.03
C ILE A 267 -11.59 30.93 2.31
N GLN A 268 -10.39 30.65 2.83
CA GLN A 268 -9.48 29.66 2.23
C GLN A 268 -10.08 28.26 2.23
N ASN A 269 -10.68 27.82 3.33
CA ASN A 269 -11.36 26.52 3.39
C ASN A 269 -12.48 26.44 2.35
N PHE A 270 -13.27 27.51 2.22
CA PHE A 270 -14.34 27.61 1.21
C PHE A 270 -13.78 27.43 -0.21
N MET A 271 -12.71 28.16 -0.56
CA MET A 271 -12.07 28.06 -1.88
C MET A 271 -11.55 26.64 -2.16
N ILE A 272 -10.87 26.01 -1.20
CA ILE A 272 -10.35 24.65 -1.36
C ILE A 272 -11.48 23.62 -1.52
N VAL A 273 -12.58 23.79 -0.80
CA VAL A 273 -13.71 22.84 -0.85
C VAL A 273 -14.49 22.99 -2.16
N THR A 274 -14.70 24.22 -2.65
CA THR A 274 -15.52 24.48 -3.84
C THR A 274 -14.73 24.37 -5.14
N GLU A 275 -13.52 24.91 -5.21
CA GLU A 275 -12.70 24.96 -6.43
C GLU A 275 -11.63 23.87 -6.45
N GLY A 276 -11.30 23.29 -5.29
CA GLY A 276 -10.19 22.34 -5.12
C GLY A 276 -8.83 23.02 -4.98
N PRO A 277 -7.78 22.20 -4.70
CA PRO A 277 -6.42 22.67 -4.60
C PRO A 277 -5.92 23.18 -5.94
N GLN A 278 -5.28 24.35 -5.95
CA GLN A 278 -4.76 24.96 -7.18
C GLN A 278 -3.43 24.31 -7.59
N ILE A 279 -3.49 23.36 -8.51
CA ILE A 279 -2.33 22.63 -9.01
C ILE A 279 -1.87 23.25 -10.35
N PRO A 280 -0.56 23.54 -10.52
CA PRO A 280 -0.05 24.15 -11.75
C PRO A 280 -0.20 23.21 -12.95
N PRO A 281 -0.21 23.76 -14.20
CA PRO A 281 -0.16 22.92 -15.41
C PRO A 281 1.12 22.10 -15.45
N GLY A 282 0.99 20.84 -15.89
CA GLY A 282 2.10 19.92 -16.03
C GLY A 282 1.64 18.47 -16.03
N GLU A 283 2.60 17.57 -16.12
CA GLU A 283 2.36 16.13 -16.04
C GLU A 283 3.38 15.46 -15.13
N VAL A 284 2.97 14.40 -14.47
CA VAL A 284 3.81 13.60 -13.58
C VAL A 284 3.44 12.13 -13.68
N TYR A 285 4.45 11.27 -13.67
CA TYR A 285 4.30 9.86 -13.35
C TYR A 285 5.05 9.57 -12.06
N PHE A 286 4.34 9.03 -11.10
CA PHE A 286 4.91 8.57 -9.84
C PHE A 286 4.48 7.16 -9.53
N GLU A 287 5.40 6.37 -9.03
CA GLU A 287 5.20 4.97 -8.65
C GLU A 287 5.70 4.72 -7.24
N ALA A 288 4.96 3.89 -6.49
CA ALA A 288 5.29 3.47 -5.13
C ALA A 288 5.21 1.95 -5.00
N GLU A 289 5.99 1.39 -4.09
CA GLU A 289 5.97 -0.04 -3.78
C GLU A 289 4.86 -0.34 -2.77
N ASN A 290 3.73 -0.83 -3.27
CA ASN A 290 2.61 -1.30 -2.45
C ASN A 290 2.73 -2.81 -2.15
N PRO A 291 1.95 -3.37 -1.21
CA PRO A 291 2.03 -4.79 -0.85
C PRO A 291 1.85 -5.76 -2.01
N LYS A 292 1.03 -5.41 -3.01
CA LYS A 292 0.78 -6.21 -4.21
C LYS A 292 1.81 -5.99 -5.32
N GLY A 293 2.60 -4.92 -5.21
CA GLY A 293 3.61 -4.50 -6.18
C GLY A 293 3.54 -3.00 -6.47
N VAL A 294 4.10 -2.58 -7.58
CA VAL A 294 4.21 -1.18 -7.97
C VAL A 294 2.85 -0.60 -8.34
N LEU A 295 2.36 0.35 -7.55
CA LEU A 295 1.20 1.18 -7.87
C LEU A 295 1.69 2.52 -8.46
N GLY A 296 1.23 2.87 -9.67
CA GLY A 296 1.62 4.08 -10.35
C GLY A 296 0.45 5.00 -10.67
N PHE A 297 0.68 6.31 -10.56
CA PHE A 297 -0.25 7.35 -10.98
C PHE A 297 0.38 8.24 -12.02
N PHE A 298 -0.22 8.30 -13.22
CA PHE A 298 0.09 9.31 -14.22
C PHE A 298 -1.00 10.37 -14.20
N ILE A 299 -0.61 11.61 -13.95
CA ILE A 299 -1.54 12.74 -13.75
C ILE A 299 -1.14 13.86 -14.69
N VAL A 300 -2.11 14.38 -15.45
CA VAL A 300 -1.98 15.56 -16.29
C VAL A 300 -2.86 16.66 -15.70
N SER A 301 -2.26 17.80 -15.41
CA SER A 301 -2.95 19.03 -14.99
C SER A 301 -2.89 20.09 -16.08
N ARG A 302 -4.00 20.77 -16.31
CA ARG A 302 -4.08 21.99 -17.13
C ARG A 302 -4.18 23.26 -16.31
N GLY A 303 -3.95 23.13 -14.99
CA GLY A 303 -4.20 24.17 -14.00
C GLY A 303 -5.55 23.99 -13.32
N GLY A 304 -5.69 24.56 -12.09
CA GLY A 304 -6.92 24.48 -11.31
C GLY A 304 -7.02 23.25 -10.41
N GLY A 305 -8.21 23.02 -9.87
CA GLY A 305 -8.46 22.05 -8.80
C GLY A 305 -8.83 20.64 -9.25
N VAL A 306 -8.99 20.38 -10.56
CA VAL A 306 -9.43 19.12 -11.13
C VAL A 306 -8.37 18.60 -12.11
N PRO A 307 -7.97 17.34 -12.05
CA PRO A 307 -7.02 16.77 -13.02
C PRO A 307 -7.66 16.68 -14.41
N TYR A 308 -6.89 17.01 -15.46
CA TYR A 308 -7.33 16.83 -16.84
C TYR A 308 -7.36 15.35 -17.22
N ARG A 309 -6.37 14.58 -16.77
CA ARG A 309 -6.27 13.14 -16.99
C ARG A 309 -5.61 12.48 -15.79
N LEU A 310 -6.17 11.36 -15.39
CA LEU A 310 -5.56 10.46 -14.41
C LEU A 310 -5.54 9.04 -14.97
N LYS A 311 -4.38 8.38 -14.91
CA LYS A 311 -4.19 6.97 -15.27
C LYS A 311 -3.56 6.23 -14.10
N ILE A 312 -4.10 5.05 -13.80
CA ILE A 312 -3.66 4.21 -12.70
C ILE A 312 -2.98 2.96 -13.27
N ARG A 313 -1.71 2.75 -12.89
CA ARG A 313 -1.02 1.49 -13.12
C ARG A 313 -1.25 0.61 -11.89
N SER A 314 -2.10 -0.40 -12.04
CA SER A 314 -2.41 -1.35 -10.97
C SER A 314 -1.45 -2.54 -11.00
N PRO A 315 -0.81 -2.90 -9.87
CA PRO A 315 0.05 -4.07 -9.83
C PRO A 315 -0.72 -5.37 -10.03
N SER A 316 -1.90 -5.55 -9.42
CA SER A 316 -2.69 -6.78 -9.55
C SER A 316 -3.13 -7.04 -10.97
N PHE A 317 -3.50 -6.00 -11.75
CA PHE A 317 -3.86 -6.14 -13.16
C PHE A 317 -2.69 -6.67 -14.00
N CYS A 318 -1.50 -6.09 -13.81
CA CYS A 318 -0.30 -6.53 -14.51
C CYS A 318 0.11 -7.94 -14.09
N ASN A 319 0.08 -8.24 -12.80
CA ASN A 319 0.46 -9.54 -12.27
C ASN A 319 -0.48 -10.65 -12.78
N LEU A 320 -1.80 -10.40 -12.88
CA LEU A 320 -2.75 -11.38 -13.40
C LEU A 320 -2.62 -11.66 -14.90
N SER A 321 -2.01 -10.76 -15.67
CA SER A 321 -1.85 -10.94 -17.12
C SER A 321 -1.07 -12.20 -17.51
N ILE A 322 -0.24 -12.73 -16.61
CA ILE A 322 0.55 -13.95 -16.84
C ILE A 322 -0.25 -15.26 -16.64
N LEU A 323 -1.44 -15.21 -16.03
CA LEU A 323 -2.21 -16.42 -15.68
C LEU A 323 -2.43 -17.38 -16.84
N PRO A 324 -2.80 -16.94 -18.05
CA PRO A 324 -2.98 -17.88 -19.18
C PRO A 324 -1.74 -18.73 -19.48
N LYS A 325 -0.55 -18.18 -19.22
CA LYS A 325 0.71 -18.89 -19.39
C LYS A 325 1.05 -19.74 -18.17
N ALA A 326 0.92 -19.20 -16.97
CA ALA A 326 1.25 -19.88 -15.72
C ALA A 326 0.32 -21.07 -15.41
N CYS A 327 -0.89 -21.09 -15.97
CA CYS A 327 -1.83 -22.20 -15.86
C CYS A 327 -1.54 -23.36 -16.82
N GLN A 328 -0.60 -23.20 -17.76
CA GLN A 328 -0.30 -24.31 -18.71
C GLN A 328 0.44 -25.45 -18.03
N GLY A 329 -0.09 -26.67 -18.18
CA GLY A 329 0.55 -27.89 -17.67
C GLY A 329 0.38 -28.15 -16.18
N ILE A 330 -0.38 -27.31 -15.43
CA ILE A 330 -0.72 -27.59 -14.03
C ILE A 330 -2.08 -28.29 -13.91
N LEU A 331 -2.33 -28.91 -12.76
CA LEU A 331 -3.63 -29.51 -12.47
C LEU A 331 -4.69 -28.40 -12.28
N ILE A 332 -5.95 -28.68 -12.64
CA ILE A 332 -7.06 -27.75 -12.43
C ILE A 332 -7.19 -27.36 -10.95
N SER A 333 -6.97 -28.30 -10.04
CA SER A 333 -6.93 -28.06 -8.60
C SER A 333 -5.83 -27.09 -8.15
N ASP A 334 -4.72 -27.00 -8.90
CA ASP A 334 -3.59 -26.14 -8.56
C ASP A 334 -3.75 -24.71 -9.07
N VAL A 335 -4.72 -24.47 -9.95
CA VAL A 335 -5.09 -23.11 -10.37
C VAL A 335 -5.51 -22.26 -9.17
N VAL A 336 -6.20 -22.84 -8.19
CA VAL A 336 -6.59 -22.16 -6.95
C VAL A 336 -5.34 -21.77 -6.15
N ALA A 337 -4.38 -22.67 -5.98
CA ALA A 337 -3.12 -22.39 -5.30
C ALA A 337 -2.29 -21.32 -6.05
N LEU A 338 -2.25 -21.37 -7.38
CA LEU A 338 -1.60 -20.34 -8.19
C LEU A 338 -2.25 -18.97 -7.97
N LEU A 339 -3.59 -18.88 -8.06
CA LEU A 339 -4.34 -17.64 -7.85
C LEU A 339 -4.11 -17.08 -6.44
N GLY A 340 -4.24 -17.90 -5.40
CA GLY A 340 -3.98 -17.50 -4.01
C GLY A 340 -2.54 -17.00 -3.81
N SER A 341 -1.55 -17.63 -4.46
CA SER A 341 -0.15 -17.20 -4.39
C SER A 341 0.12 -15.84 -5.07
N MET A 342 -0.67 -15.47 -6.10
CA MET A 342 -0.55 -14.16 -6.77
C MET A 342 -1.02 -13.00 -5.90
N ASP A 343 -1.92 -13.26 -4.93
CA ASP A 343 -2.43 -12.30 -3.94
C ASP A 343 -2.93 -11.00 -4.61
N PHE A 344 -3.81 -11.14 -5.59
CA PHE A 344 -4.41 -10.01 -6.29
C PHE A 344 -5.66 -9.47 -5.59
N VAL A 345 -5.97 -8.21 -5.83
CA VAL A 345 -7.19 -7.55 -5.35
C VAL A 345 -8.00 -7.08 -6.54
N MET A 346 -9.26 -7.56 -6.64
CA MET A 346 -10.15 -7.23 -7.76
C MET A 346 -10.45 -5.73 -7.85
N GLY A 347 -10.52 -5.04 -6.71
CA GLY A 347 -10.75 -3.59 -6.66
C GLY A 347 -9.69 -2.79 -7.43
N GLU A 348 -8.42 -3.19 -7.38
CA GLU A 348 -7.40 -2.50 -8.15
C GLU A 348 -7.23 -3.06 -9.58
N CYS A 349 -7.67 -4.28 -9.85
CA CYS A 349 -7.67 -4.82 -11.20
C CYS A 349 -8.66 -4.06 -12.08
N ASP A 350 -9.88 -3.89 -11.60
CA ASP A 350 -10.99 -3.30 -12.36
C ASP A 350 -11.07 -1.76 -12.28
N ARG A 351 -10.52 -1.13 -11.23
CA ARG A 351 -10.41 0.32 -10.90
C ARG A 351 -11.49 1.26 -11.46
#